data_dce40364af6039e238f7539592dfbc92
#
_entry.id   dce40364af6039e238f7539592dfbc92
#
_cell.length_a   1.000
_cell.length_b   1.000
_cell.length_c   1.000
_cell.angle_alpha   90.00
_cell.angle_beta   90.00
_cell.angle_gamma   90.00
#
_symmetry.space_group_name_H-M   'P 1'
#
loop_
_entity.id
_entity.type
_entity.pdbx_description
1 polymer ?
#
loop_
_entity_poly.entity_id
_entity_poly.type
_entity_poly.pdbx_seq_one_letter_code
_entity_poly.pdbx_strand_id
1 'polypeptide(L)'
;FVYSGNFLAEVEVDQIEQTRMVMGIHPTQFSYQLKQGEVFDAPEVVMSYSGEGFSKLSNTFHKAYRNHLCRGKYKLSRRPILINNWEATYFQFDEEKLFQIAKEAKELGVEMFVMDDGWFGKREDDTSGLGDWFVNEKKIKGGLGKLVERINQMGMKFGIWFEPEAVSEDSELYRAHPDWCLAILNRKPNRSRYELILDMARADVREYLFQAMCEVLDSANIEYVKWDMNRNLSDVWSAYFPKDRQGEIY
;
A
#
# COMPACT_ATOMS: atom_id res chain seq x y z
N PHE A 1 -5.78 15.64 -4.97
CA PHE A 1 -4.68 16.01 -4.07
C PHE A 1 -3.55 15.01 -4.23
N VAL A 2 -2.38 15.49 -4.65
CA VAL A 2 -1.24 14.63 -4.98
C VAL A 2 -0.30 14.60 -3.77
N TYR A 3 -0.65 13.78 -2.78
CA TYR A 3 0.08 13.64 -1.53
C TYR A 3 -0.24 12.31 -0.85
N SER A 4 0.26 12.09 0.36
CA SER A 4 -0.11 10.98 1.23
C SER A 4 -1.59 11.03 1.63
N GLY A 5 -2.10 10.01 2.31
CA GLY A 5 -3.45 9.99 2.87
C GLY A 5 -3.69 11.01 4.00
N ASN A 6 -2.66 11.73 4.46
CA ASN A 6 -2.79 12.69 5.56
C ASN A 6 -3.16 14.09 5.05
N PHE A 7 -4.38 14.25 4.59
CA PHE A 7 -4.89 15.52 4.08
C PHE A 7 -6.22 15.89 4.72
N LEU A 8 -6.55 17.18 4.68
CA LEU A 8 -7.86 17.73 4.98
C LEU A 8 -8.46 18.31 3.71
N ALA A 9 -9.70 17.97 3.43
CA ALA A 9 -10.53 18.63 2.43
C ALA A 9 -11.85 19.03 3.10
N GLU A 10 -12.15 20.32 3.12
CA GLU A 10 -13.30 20.87 3.84
C GLU A 10 -14.02 21.88 2.98
N VAL A 11 -15.34 21.85 3.02
CA VAL A 11 -16.21 22.87 2.44
C VAL A 11 -17.11 23.39 3.55
N GLU A 12 -17.05 24.68 3.81
CA GLU A 12 -17.90 25.33 4.80
C GLU A 12 -18.71 26.47 4.19
N VAL A 13 -19.84 26.72 4.79
CA VAL A 13 -20.65 27.93 4.51
C VAL A 13 -20.65 28.78 5.78
N ASP A 14 -20.20 30.01 5.64
CA ASP A 14 -20.13 30.92 6.77
C ASP A 14 -21.50 31.59 7.07
N GLN A 15 -21.54 32.42 8.12
CA GLN A 15 -22.74 33.09 8.59
C GLN A 15 -23.35 34.15 7.63
N ILE A 16 -22.62 34.48 6.57
CA ILE A 16 -23.05 35.40 5.50
C ILE A 16 -23.25 34.66 4.17
N GLU A 17 -23.41 33.33 4.23
CA GLU A 17 -23.68 32.43 3.11
C GLU A 17 -22.55 32.35 2.06
N GLN A 18 -21.33 32.70 2.44
CA GLN A 18 -20.18 32.48 1.57
C GLN A 18 -19.65 31.06 1.71
N THR A 19 -19.44 30.40 0.57
CA THR A 19 -18.86 29.06 0.53
C THR A 19 -17.36 29.15 0.40
N ARG A 20 -16.64 28.50 1.32
CA ARG A 20 -15.20 28.37 1.30
C ARG A 20 -14.79 26.90 1.16
N MET A 21 -13.85 26.61 0.29
CA MET A 21 -13.22 25.30 0.15
C MET A 21 -11.74 25.39 0.56
N VAL A 22 -11.32 24.48 1.43
CA VAL A 22 -9.93 24.35 1.88
C VAL A 22 -9.46 22.94 1.60
N MET A 23 -8.25 22.79 1.07
CA MET A 23 -7.60 21.51 0.90
C MET A 23 -6.10 21.66 1.11
N GLY A 24 -5.52 20.76 1.88
CA GLY A 24 -4.09 20.78 2.18
C GLY A 24 -3.66 19.61 3.06
N ILE A 25 -2.43 19.65 3.55
CA ILE A 25 -1.95 18.71 4.56
C ILE A 25 -2.84 18.84 5.80
N HIS A 26 -3.23 17.71 6.40
CA HIS A 26 -4.05 17.71 7.60
C HIS A 26 -3.31 18.42 8.74
N PRO A 27 -3.90 19.46 9.38
CA PRO A 27 -3.18 20.29 10.35
C PRO A 27 -2.90 19.60 11.68
N THR A 28 -3.61 18.50 12.00
CA THR A 28 -3.43 17.77 13.25
C THR A 28 -2.05 17.14 13.30
N GLN A 29 -1.26 17.54 14.29
CA GLN A 29 0.12 17.09 14.52
C GLN A 29 1.11 17.44 13.40
N PHE A 30 0.70 18.14 12.34
CA PHE A 30 1.62 18.64 11.33
C PHE A 30 2.27 19.96 11.78
N SER A 31 3.58 20.01 11.71
CA SER A 31 4.36 21.24 11.81
C SER A 31 5.66 21.10 11.02
N TYR A 32 6.05 22.14 10.36
CA TYR A 32 7.29 22.19 9.60
C TYR A 32 8.08 23.44 9.99
N GLN A 33 9.34 23.27 10.38
CA GLN A 33 10.22 24.37 10.71
C GLN A 33 10.98 24.84 9.48
N LEU A 34 10.48 25.88 8.85
CA LEU A 34 11.14 26.51 7.70
C LEU A 34 12.28 27.40 8.19
N LYS A 35 13.53 27.11 7.82
CA LYS A 35 14.69 27.92 8.12
C LYS A 35 14.92 28.99 7.06
N GLN A 36 15.75 29.97 7.39
CA GLN A 36 16.08 31.03 6.45
C GLN A 36 16.70 30.47 5.16
N GLY A 37 16.08 30.78 4.01
CA GLY A 37 16.52 30.32 2.70
C GLY A 37 15.97 28.95 2.28
N GLU A 38 15.24 28.25 3.14
CA GLU A 38 14.55 27.00 2.79
C GLU A 38 13.21 27.28 2.09
N VAL A 39 12.78 26.35 1.26
CA VAL A 39 11.49 26.35 0.57
C VAL A 39 10.72 25.10 1.00
N PHE A 40 9.46 25.26 1.32
CA PHE A 40 8.52 24.15 1.52
C PHE A 40 7.60 24.06 0.31
N ASP A 41 7.73 22.97 -0.44
CA ASP A 41 6.87 22.69 -1.58
C ASP A 41 5.55 22.06 -1.08
N ALA A 42 4.49 22.84 -1.03
CA ALA A 42 3.18 22.35 -0.65
C ALA A 42 2.65 21.35 -1.70
N PRO A 43 1.93 20.29 -1.27
CA PRO A 43 1.33 19.34 -2.18
C PRO A 43 0.39 19.99 -3.19
N GLU A 44 0.43 19.49 -4.44
CA GLU A 44 -0.38 20.01 -5.53
C GLU A 44 -1.86 19.66 -5.35
N VAL A 45 -2.72 20.65 -5.54
CA VAL A 45 -4.19 20.48 -5.52
C VAL A 45 -4.74 20.71 -6.92
N VAL A 46 -5.47 19.72 -7.42
CA VAL A 46 -6.16 19.81 -8.72
C VAL A 46 -7.65 20.03 -8.49
N MET A 47 -8.20 21.10 -9.04
CA MET A 47 -9.62 21.42 -8.95
C MET A 47 -10.27 21.38 -10.33
N SER A 48 -11.56 21.08 -10.36
CA SER A 48 -12.38 21.13 -11.56
C SER A 48 -13.79 21.63 -11.24
N TYR A 49 -14.41 22.25 -12.21
CA TYR A 49 -15.80 22.70 -12.13
C TYR A 49 -16.65 22.02 -13.20
N SER A 50 -17.90 21.73 -12.89
CA SER A 50 -18.88 21.22 -13.84
C SER A 50 -20.27 21.81 -13.56
N GLY A 51 -20.86 22.45 -14.54
CA GLY A 51 -22.28 22.81 -14.55
C GLY A 51 -23.22 21.70 -15.01
N GLU A 52 -22.67 20.54 -15.42
CA GLU A 52 -23.39 19.38 -15.96
C GLU A 52 -23.49 18.21 -14.99
N GLY A 53 -23.28 18.47 -13.69
CA GLY A 53 -23.40 17.47 -12.61
C GLY A 53 -22.15 16.62 -12.35
N PHE A 54 -22.28 15.70 -11.38
CA PHE A 54 -21.17 14.90 -10.86
C PHE A 54 -20.60 13.90 -11.87
N SER A 55 -21.43 13.31 -12.73
CA SER A 55 -20.93 12.38 -13.76
C SER A 55 -19.95 13.05 -14.72
N LYS A 56 -20.23 14.28 -15.12
CA LYS A 56 -19.31 15.06 -15.95
C LYS A 56 -18.03 15.40 -15.21
N LEU A 57 -18.14 15.85 -13.97
CA LEU A 57 -17.01 16.17 -13.10
C LEU A 57 -16.09 14.95 -12.93
N SER A 58 -16.67 13.80 -12.56
CA SER A 58 -15.94 12.52 -12.41
C SER A 58 -15.23 12.13 -13.71
N ASN A 59 -15.92 12.20 -14.86
CA ASN A 59 -15.29 11.88 -16.15
C ASN A 59 -14.16 12.85 -16.50
N THR A 60 -14.23 14.11 -16.10
CA THR A 60 -13.15 15.08 -16.29
C THR A 60 -11.91 14.68 -15.50
N PHE A 61 -12.06 14.30 -14.22
CA PHE A 61 -10.97 13.78 -13.41
C PHE A 61 -10.41 12.47 -13.96
N HIS A 62 -11.25 11.53 -14.41
CA HIS A 62 -10.78 10.27 -15.02
C HIS A 62 -9.93 10.51 -16.26
N LYS A 63 -10.28 11.52 -17.09
CA LYS A 63 -9.46 11.91 -18.24
C LYS A 63 -8.13 12.52 -17.80
N ALA A 64 -8.16 13.41 -16.81
CA ALA A 64 -6.95 14.01 -16.24
C ALA A 64 -6.02 12.93 -15.66
N TYR A 65 -6.53 11.98 -14.87
CA TYR A 65 -5.75 10.90 -14.30
C TYR A 65 -5.12 10.01 -15.38
N ARG A 66 -5.89 9.61 -16.39
CA ARG A 66 -5.36 8.81 -17.51
C ARG A 66 -4.29 9.53 -18.30
N ASN A 67 -4.46 10.82 -18.56
CA ASN A 67 -3.56 11.55 -19.46
C ASN A 67 -2.28 12.04 -18.75
N HIS A 68 -2.38 12.42 -17.48
CA HIS A 68 -1.33 13.13 -16.76
C HIS A 68 -0.76 12.37 -15.57
N LEU A 69 -1.53 11.50 -14.91
CA LEU A 69 -1.11 10.79 -13.70
C LEU A 69 -0.70 9.35 -13.99
N CYS A 70 -1.54 8.58 -14.71
CA CYS A 70 -1.26 7.17 -15.01
C CYS A 70 -0.05 7.03 -15.94
N ARG A 71 0.80 6.03 -15.62
CA ARG A 71 2.02 5.70 -16.38
C ARG A 71 2.00 4.23 -16.81
N GLY A 72 3.01 3.84 -17.61
CA GLY A 72 3.22 2.46 -18.01
C GLY A 72 2.22 1.90 -19.02
N LYS A 73 2.35 0.62 -19.33
CA LYS A 73 1.60 -0.09 -20.37
C LYS A 73 0.08 -0.09 -20.15
N TYR A 74 -0.37 0.00 -18.92
CA TYR A 74 -1.80 -0.02 -18.58
C TYR A 74 -2.49 1.36 -18.60
N LYS A 75 -1.77 2.44 -18.95
CA LYS A 75 -2.34 3.79 -19.00
C LYS A 75 -3.62 3.86 -19.83
N LEU A 76 -3.61 3.26 -21.04
CA LEU A 76 -4.71 3.33 -22.00
C LEU A 76 -5.34 1.95 -22.29
N SER A 77 -4.77 0.87 -21.79
CA SER A 77 -5.29 -0.47 -22.03
C SER A 77 -6.37 -0.85 -21.04
N ARG A 78 -7.24 -1.77 -21.47
CA ARG A 78 -8.25 -2.39 -20.61
C ARG A 78 -7.56 -3.12 -19.45
N ARG A 79 -8.09 -2.98 -18.27
CA ARG A 79 -7.62 -3.76 -17.10
C ARG A 79 -8.08 -5.21 -17.24
N PRO A 80 -7.24 -6.18 -16.89
CA PRO A 80 -7.64 -7.59 -16.90
C PRO A 80 -8.73 -7.86 -15.86
N ILE A 81 -9.61 -8.80 -16.17
CA ILE A 81 -10.53 -9.37 -15.18
C ILE A 81 -9.71 -10.23 -14.23
N LEU A 82 -9.68 -9.89 -12.95
CA LEU A 82 -8.88 -10.60 -11.97
C LEU A 82 -9.74 -11.33 -10.92
N ILE A 83 -9.18 -12.40 -10.36
CA ILE A 83 -9.63 -13.04 -9.14
C ILE A 83 -8.52 -13.01 -8.10
N ASN A 84 -8.91 -12.88 -6.84
CA ASN A 84 -8.04 -12.93 -5.68
C ASN A 84 -8.45 -14.12 -4.80
N ASN A 85 -7.50 -14.82 -4.17
CA ASN A 85 -7.80 -16.03 -3.40
C ASN A 85 -8.25 -15.78 -1.96
N TRP A 86 -8.20 -14.56 -1.44
CA TRP A 86 -8.39 -14.29 -0.01
C TRP A 86 -9.65 -14.94 0.54
N GLU A 87 -10.82 -14.59 0.03
CA GLU A 87 -12.09 -15.09 0.52
C GLU A 87 -12.28 -16.62 0.32
N ALA A 88 -11.53 -17.21 -0.61
CA ALA A 88 -11.62 -18.66 -0.86
C ALA A 88 -10.73 -19.49 0.08
N THR A 89 -9.64 -18.90 0.62
CA THR A 89 -8.63 -19.69 1.31
C THR A 89 -8.15 -19.10 2.62
N TYR A 90 -8.25 -17.78 2.78
CA TYR A 90 -7.52 -17.04 3.80
C TYR A 90 -6.05 -17.49 3.81
N PHE A 91 -5.50 -17.85 4.97
CA PHE A 91 -4.12 -18.34 5.10
C PHE A 91 -3.93 -19.82 4.73
N GLN A 92 -5.04 -20.57 4.49
CA GLN A 92 -5.03 -22.03 4.31
C GLN A 92 -4.89 -22.41 2.83
N PHE A 93 -3.72 -22.20 2.26
CA PHE A 93 -3.38 -22.54 0.88
C PHE A 93 -1.96 -23.09 0.71
N ASP A 94 -1.77 -23.78 -0.39
CA ASP A 94 -0.50 -24.15 -0.98
C ASP A 94 -0.52 -23.88 -2.49
N GLU A 95 0.59 -24.13 -3.17
CA GLU A 95 0.72 -23.86 -4.62
C GLU A 95 -0.30 -24.63 -5.46
N GLU A 96 -0.68 -25.86 -5.05
CA GLU A 96 -1.65 -26.67 -5.82
C GLU A 96 -3.06 -26.14 -5.67
N LYS A 97 -3.46 -25.73 -4.47
CA LYS A 97 -4.77 -25.11 -4.25
C LYS A 97 -4.92 -23.81 -5.01
N LEU A 98 -3.87 -22.96 -5.00
CA LEU A 98 -3.86 -21.71 -5.78
C LEU A 98 -3.94 -21.99 -7.28
N PHE A 99 -3.17 -22.96 -7.77
CA PHE A 99 -3.19 -23.34 -9.16
C PHE A 99 -4.56 -23.90 -9.60
N GLN A 100 -5.21 -24.69 -8.76
CA GLN A 100 -6.55 -25.21 -9.04
C GLN A 100 -7.60 -24.08 -9.14
N ILE A 101 -7.57 -23.11 -8.21
CA ILE A 101 -8.45 -21.93 -8.27
C ILE A 101 -8.20 -21.13 -9.56
N ALA A 102 -6.92 -20.91 -9.91
CA ALA A 102 -6.58 -20.21 -11.13
C ALA A 102 -7.09 -20.93 -12.38
N LYS A 103 -6.98 -22.27 -12.41
CA LYS A 103 -7.46 -23.10 -13.52
C LYS A 103 -8.99 -22.99 -13.71
N GLU A 104 -9.76 -23.13 -12.64
CA GLU A 104 -11.21 -23.00 -12.68
C GLU A 104 -11.64 -21.58 -13.07
N ALA A 105 -10.97 -20.57 -12.53
CA ALA A 105 -11.20 -19.16 -12.89
C ALA A 105 -10.90 -18.89 -14.38
N LYS A 106 -9.87 -19.52 -14.94
CA LYS A 106 -9.55 -19.41 -16.37
C LYS A 106 -10.68 -19.92 -17.26
N GLU A 107 -11.31 -21.04 -16.91
CA GLU A 107 -12.45 -21.60 -17.64
C GLU A 107 -13.64 -20.63 -17.66
N LEU A 108 -13.77 -19.78 -16.64
CA LEU A 108 -14.79 -18.74 -16.54
C LEU A 108 -14.40 -17.42 -17.22
N GLY A 109 -13.24 -17.36 -17.87
CA GLY A 109 -12.77 -16.17 -18.58
C GLY A 109 -12.01 -15.14 -17.74
N VAL A 110 -11.59 -15.50 -16.53
CA VAL A 110 -10.70 -14.67 -15.72
C VAL A 110 -9.31 -14.57 -16.38
N GLU A 111 -8.70 -13.40 -16.35
CA GLU A 111 -7.49 -13.07 -17.09
C GLU A 111 -6.24 -12.92 -16.18
N MET A 112 -6.45 -12.72 -14.87
CA MET A 112 -5.38 -12.53 -13.89
C MET A 112 -5.73 -13.23 -12.57
N PHE A 113 -4.76 -13.93 -12.01
CA PHE A 113 -4.83 -14.47 -10.66
C PHE A 113 -3.96 -13.63 -9.72
N VAL A 114 -4.52 -13.20 -8.59
CA VAL A 114 -3.82 -12.40 -7.58
C VAL A 114 -3.69 -13.21 -6.30
N MET A 115 -2.45 -13.53 -5.92
CA MET A 115 -2.14 -14.21 -4.66
C MET A 115 -2.15 -13.19 -3.52
N ASP A 116 -3.01 -13.40 -2.54
CA ASP A 116 -3.21 -12.53 -1.37
C ASP A 116 -2.29 -12.87 -0.20
N ASP A 117 -2.56 -12.29 0.98
CA ASP A 117 -1.78 -12.44 2.22
C ASP A 117 -1.50 -13.92 2.57
N GLY A 118 -0.34 -14.18 3.20
CA GLY A 118 0.04 -15.50 3.68
C GLY A 118 1.04 -16.29 2.85
N TRP A 119 1.60 -15.70 1.77
CA TRP A 119 2.57 -16.35 0.89
C TRP A 119 4.03 -16.25 1.38
N PHE A 120 4.31 -15.42 2.39
CA PHE A 120 5.65 -15.02 2.82
C PHE A 120 5.96 -15.44 4.26
N GLY A 121 7.24 -15.50 4.61
CA GLY A 121 7.74 -15.70 5.96
C GLY A 121 7.06 -16.86 6.71
N LYS A 122 6.70 -16.62 7.96
CA LYS A 122 5.91 -17.53 8.81
C LYS A 122 4.44 -17.07 8.93
N ARG A 123 3.91 -16.47 7.89
CA ARG A 123 2.55 -15.91 7.85
C ARG A 123 1.48 -17.01 7.73
N GLU A 124 1.13 -17.61 8.86
CA GLU A 124 0.08 -18.63 8.95
C GLU A 124 -1.26 -18.09 9.46
N ASP A 125 -1.23 -16.89 10.03
CA ASP A 125 -2.37 -16.10 10.50
C ASP A 125 -1.98 -14.62 10.55
N ASP A 126 -2.85 -13.75 11.07
CA ASP A 126 -2.63 -12.31 11.15
C ASP A 126 -1.77 -11.86 12.34
N THR A 127 -1.26 -12.78 13.16
CA THR A 127 -0.47 -12.45 14.35
C THR A 127 1.04 -12.45 14.12
N SER A 128 1.51 -13.01 12.99
CA SER A 128 2.93 -13.22 12.74
C SER A 128 3.34 -12.96 11.29
N GLY A 129 4.64 -12.79 11.05
CA GLY A 129 5.30 -12.82 9.75
C GLY A 129 5.14 -11.57 8.88
N LEU A 130 4.27 -10.60 9.21
CA LEU A 130 4.15 -9.38 8.42
C LEU A 130 5.45 -8.57 8.46
N GLY A 131 5.96 -8.19 7.30
CA GLY A 131 7.27 -7.56 7.13
C GLY A 131 8.36 -8.51 6.57
N ASP A 132 8.15 -9.81 6.65
CA ASP A 132 9.09 -10.84 6.19
C ASP A 132 8.85 -11.18 4.72
N TRP A 133 9.20 -10.26 3.82
CA TRP A 133 8.89 -10.33 2.38
C TRP A 133 9.76 -11.35 1.63
N PHE A 134 9.80 -12.60 2.09
CA PHE A 134 10.43 -13.73 1.41
C PHE A 134 9.47 -14.91 1.34
N VAL A 135 9.55 -15.67 0.27
CA VAL A 135 8.59 -16.74 -0.05
C VAL A 135 8.57 -17.83 1.04
N ASN A 136 7.38 -18.20 1.47
CA ASN A 136 7.18 -19.38 2.32
C ASN A 136 7.25 -20.66 1.45
N GLU A 137 8.42 -21.26 1.40
CA GLU A 137 8.65 -22.47 0.57
C GLU A 137 7.87 -23.72 1.05
N LYS A 138 7.31 -23.71 2.26
CA LYS A 138 6.42 -24.79 2.71
C LYS A 138 5.08 -24.73 2.01
N LYS A 139 4.58 -23.51 1.74
CA LYS A 139 3.33 -23.26 1.01
C LYS A 139 3.55 -23.25 -0.50
N ILE A 140 4.60 -22.57 -0.95
CA ILE A 140 4.93 -22.39 -2.38
C ILE A 140 6.19 -23.20 -2.70
N LYS A 141 6.02 -24.50 -2.84
CA LYS A 141 7.14 -25.42 -3.08
C LYS A 141 7.80 -25.17 -4.41
N GLY A 142 9.10 -24.89 -4.34
CA GLY A 142 9.90 -24.56 -5.51
C GLY A 142 9.84 -23.11 -5.95
N GLY A 143 9.29 -22.23 -5.07
CA GLY A 143 9.32 -20.78 -5.21
C GLY A 143 8.26 -20.20 -6.13
N LEU A 144 8.15 -18.87 -6.11
CA LEU A 144 7.16 -18.11 -6.91
C LEU A 144 7.31 -18.38 -8.41
N GLY A 145 8.54 -18.49 -8.91
CA GLY A 145 8.80 -18.68 -10.33
C GLY A 145 8.03 -19.84 -10.93
N LYS A 146 8.01 -21.00 -10.26
CA LYS A 146 7.28 -22.19 -10.73
C LYS A 146 5.77 -21.99 -10.76
N LEU A 147 5.19 -21.43 -9.67
CA LEU A 147 3.76 -21.20 -9.61
C LEU A 147 3.33 -20.19 -10.69
N VAL A 148 4.05 -19.09 -10.82
CA VAL A 148 3.78 -18.03 -11.79
C VAL A 148 3.90 -18.56 -13.22
N GLU A 149 4.94 -19.35 -13.52
CA GLU A 149 5.12 -19.98 -14.83
C GLU A 149 3.94 -20.90 -15.19
N ARG A 150 3.51 -21.77 -14.27
CA ARG A 150 2.33 -22.64 -14.49
C ARG A 150 1.08 -21.84 -14.80
N ILE A 151 0.85 -20.72 -14.09
CA ILE A 151 -0.31 -19.83 -14.31
C ILE A 151 -0.18 -19.11 -15.66
N ASN A 152 1.02 -18.61 -15.99
CA ASN A 152 1.26 -17.95 -17.27
C ASN A 152 1.10 -18.89 -18.47
N GLN A 153 1.47 -20.18 -18.34
CA GLN A 153 1.27 -21.20 -19.38
C GLN A 153 -0.21 -21.41 -19.72
N MET A 154 -1.13 -21.14 -18.79
CA MET A 154 -2.58 -21.12 -19.07
C MET A 154 -3.06 -19.86 -19.77
N GLY A 155 -2.16 -18.89 -20.07
CA GLY A 155 -2.50 -17.60 -20.63
C GLY A 155 -3.16 -16.66 -19.62
N MET A 156 -2.88 -16.81 -18.32
CA MET A 156 -3.28 -15.90 -17.27
C MET A 156 -2.09 -15.06 -16.80
N LYS A 157 -2.36 -13.84 -16.39
CA LYS A 157 -1.41 -12.96 -15.68
C LYS A 157 -1.38 -13.30 -14.21
N PHE A 158 -0.32 -12.87 -13.53
CA PHE A 158 -0.16 -13.06 -12.10
C PHE A 158 0.05 -11.73 -11.38
N GLY A 159 -0.55 -11.63 -10.19
CA GLY A 159 -0.39 -10.52 -9.26
C GLY A 159 -0.12 -11.01 -7.84
N ILE A 160 0.40 -10.11 -7.00
CA ILE A 160 0.81 -10.42 -5.63
C ILE A 160 0.40 -9.32 -4.66
N TRP A 161 0.12 -9.69 -3.42
CA TRP A 161 -0.24 -8.79 -2.34
C TRP A 161 0.96 -8.38 -1.50
N PHE A 162 0.98 -7.10 -1.08
CA PHE A 162 1.90 -6.55 -0.08
C PHE A 162 1.16 -5.59 0.86
N GLU A 163 1.64 -5.50 2.10
CA GLU A 163 1.29 -4.47 3.09
C GLU A 163 2.59 -3.95 3.75
N PRO A 164 3.41 -3.20 3.01
CA PRO A 164 4.79 -2.95 3.39
C PRO A 164 4.98 -1.95 4.52
N GLU A 165 3.99 -1.11 4.82
CA GLU A 165 4.07 -0.15 5.92
C GLU A 165 3.82 -0.78 7.31
N ALA A 166 3.31 -2.01 7.35
CA ALA A 166 2.99 -2.69 8.60
C ALA A 166 3.97 -3.84 8.90
N VAL A 167 4.11 -4.17 10.18
CA VAL A 167 5.00 -5.23 10.66
C VAL A 167 4.41 -5.94 11.87
N SER A 168 4.54 -7.27 11.93
CA SER A 168 4.23 -8.06 13.12
C SER A 168 5.40 -8.05 14.10
N GLU A 169 5.13 -7.99 15.40
CA GLU A 169 6.19 -8.17 16.40
C GLU A 169 6.83 -9.57 16.33
N ASP A 170 6.05 -10.57 15.93
CA ASP A 170 6.57 -11.90 15.59
C ASP A 170 6.93 -11.95 14.08
N SER A 171 7.97 -11.23 13.71
CA SER A 171 8.63 -11.28 12.40
C SER A 171 10.14 -11.19 12.55
N GLU A 172 10.89 -11.66 11.56
CA GLU A 172 12.35 -11.51 11.53
C GLU A 172 12.73 -10.03 11.40
N LEU A 173 11.97 -9.28 10.61
CA LEU A 173 12.18 -7.83 10.45
C LEU A 173 12.08 -7.10 11.79
N TYR A 174 11.04 -7.32 12.56
CA TYR A 174 10.88 -6.65 13.85
C TYR A 174 11.96 -7.08 14.85
N ARG A 175 12.35 -8.35 14.88
CA ARG A 175 13.44 -8.83 15.74
C ARG A 175 14.78 -8.18 15.41
N ALA A 176 15.04 -7.93 14.12
CA ALA A 176 16.25 -7.26 13.67
C ALA A 176 16.22 -5.75 13.94
N HIS A 177 15.06 -5.12 13.79
CA HIS A 177 14.90 -3.66 13.81
C HIS A 177 13.65 -3.19 14.58
N PRO A 178 13.56 -3.44 15.89
CA PRO A 178 12.40 -2.99 16.68
C PRO A 178 12.27 -1.47 16.76
N ASP A 179 13.38 -0.76 16.53
CA ASP A 179 13.46 0.71 16.48
C ASP A 179 12.91 1.32 15.18
N TRP A 180 12.54 0.50 14.20
CA TRP A 180 11.96 0.97 12.94
C TRP A 180 10.46 1.25 13.03
N CYS A 181 9.82 0.93 14.14
CA CYS A 181 8.40 1.19 14.33
C CYS A 181 8.13 2.59 14.88
N LEU A 182 7.03 3.19 14.44
CA LEU A 182 6.49 4.38 15.06
C LEU A 182 6.03 4.04 16.50
N ALA A 183 6.58 4.74 17.49
CA ALA A 183 6.24 4.52 18.89
C ALA A 183 6.55 5.75 19.74
N ILE A 184 5.56 6.23 20.49
CA ILE A 184 5.77 7.32 21.46
C ILE A 184 6.71 6.84 22.56
N LEU A 185 7.72 7.66 22.87
CA LEU A 185 8.69 7.38 23.91
C LEU A 185 8.01 6.99 25.25
N ASN A 186 8.47 5.90 25.84
CA ASN A 186 7.96 5.35 27.11
C ASN A 186 6.48 4.90 27.09
N ARG A 187 5.92 4.66 25.92
CA ARG A 187 4.63 4.01 25.72
C ARG A 187 4.78 2.71 24.96
N LYS A 188 3.88 1.76 25.22
CA LYS A 188 3.76 0.59 24.36
C LYS A 188 3.26 1.06 22.99
N PRO A 189 3.82 0.54 21.88
CA PRO A 189 3.30 0.82 20.56
C PRO A 189 1.82 0.50 20.46
N ASN A 190 1.07 1.34 19.76
CA ASN A 190 -0.33 1.10 19.52
C ASN A 190 -0.51 0.03 18.44
N ARG A 191 -1.15 -1.07 18.80
CA ARG A 191 -1.45 -2.19 17.90
C ARG A 191 -2.85 -2.06 17.33
N SER A 192 -2.97 -2.39 16.06
CA SER A 192 -4.26 -2.67 15.42
C SER A 192 -4.09 -3.92 14.56
N ARG A 193 -5.01 -4.86 14.61
CA ARG A 193 -4.90 -6.16 13.92
C ARG A 193 -3.59 -6.91 14.20
N TYR A 194 -3.04 -6.80 15.41
CA TYR A 194 -1.73 -7.37 15.81
C TYR A 194 -0.52 -6.78 15.05
N GLU A 195 -0.67 -5.64 14.42
CA GLU A 195 0.33 -4.98 13.59
C GLU A 195 0.84 -3.70 14.24
N LEU A 196 2.11 -3.38 13.99
CA LEU A 196 2.75 -2.10 14.20
C LEU A 196 2.98 -1.42 12.86
N ILE A 197 3.27 -0.12 12.87
CA ILE A 197 3.59 0.66 11.67
C ILE A 197 5.08 0.97 11.65
N LEU A 198 5.70 0.74 10.52
CA LEU A 198 7.08 1.14 10.25
C LEU A 198 7.19 2.66 10.06
N ASP A 199 8.31 3.21 10.49
CA ASP A 199 8.62 4.63 10.34
C ASP A 199 9.06 4.95 8.91
N MET A 200 8.09 5.22 8.05
CA MET A 200 8.34 5.53 6.64
C MET A 200 9.01 6.88 6.41
N ALA A 201 9.18 7.72 7.44
CA ALA A 201 9.98 8.92 7.34
C ALA A 201 11.50 8.61 7.28
N ARG A 202 11.92 7.43 7.74
CA ARG A 202 13.30 6.95 7.68
C ARG A 202 13.67 6.46 6.28
N ALA A 203 14.79 6.92 5.78
CA ALA A 203 15.27 6.51 4.45
C ALA A 203 15.73 5.05 4.42
N ASP A 204 16.35 4.56 5.50
CA ASP A 204 16.82 3.18 5.62
C ASP A 204 15.66 2.17 5.62
N VAL A 205 14.54 2.49 6.26
CA VAL A 205 13.31 1.68 6.23
C VAL A 205 12.75 1.60 4.82
N ARG A 206 12.60 2.75 4.14
CA ARG A 206 12.10 2.79 2.76
C ARG A 206 12.99 2.02 1.79
N GLU A 207 14.30 2.16 1.93
CA GLU A 207 15.26 1.45 1.08
C GLU A 207 15.18 -0.06 1.29
N TYR A 208 15.15 -0.52 2.54
CA TYR A 208 15.00 -1.94 2.84
C TYR A 208 13.73 -2.54 2.22
N LEU A 209 12.58 -1.88 2.42
CA LEU A 209 11.31 -2.34 1.87
C LEU A 209 11.31 -2.34 0.34
N PHE A 210 11.89 -1.31 -0.26
CA PHE A 210 12.04 -1.22 -1.72
C PHE A 210 12.85 -2.40 -2.27
N GLN A 211 14.01 -2.68 -1.68
CA GLN A 211 14.86 -3.80 -2.10
C GLN A 211 14.16 -5.15 -1.90
N ALA A 212 13.55 -5.39 -0.74
CA ALA A 212 12.84 -6.65 -0.47
C ALA A 212 11.67 -6.87 -1.46
N MET A 213 10.91 -5.83 -1.78
CA MET A 213 9.85 -5.91 -2.78
C MET A 213 10.39 -6.14 -4.19
N CYS A 214 11.47 -5.46 -4.58
CA CYS A 214 12.12 -5.68 -5.88
C CYS A 214 12.61 -7.12 -6.03
N GLU A 215 13.25 -7.70 -5.02
CA GLU A 215 13.70 -9.10 -5.03
C GLU A 215 12.54 -10.06 -5.32
N VAL A 216 11.39 -9.85 -4.68
CA VAL A 216 10.19 -10.66 -4.95
C VAL A 216 9.66 -10.43 -6.37
N LEU A 217 9.52 -9.18 -6.80
CA LEU A 217 8.95 -8.83 -8.10
C LEU A 217 9.84 -9.29 -9.27
N ASP A 218 11.16 -9.28 -9.09
CA ASP A 218 12.12 -9.72 -10.09
C ASP A 218 12.27 -11.26 -10.15
N SER A 219 11.79 -11.98 -9.12
CA SER A 219 11.88 -13.45 -9.06
C SER A 219 10.94 -14.18 -10.00
N ALA A 220 9.91 -13.51 -10.53
CA ALA A 220 8.88 -14.11 -11.39
C ALA A 220 8.19 -13.05 -12.27
N ASN A 221 7.43 -13.50 -13.29
CA ASN A 221 6.64 -12.59 -14.13
C ASN A 221 5.37 -12.09 -13.41
N ILE A 222 5.55 -11.16 -12.48
CA ILE A 222 4.48 -10.53 -11.70
C ILE A 222 4.07 -9.21 -12.40
N GLU A 223 2.80 -9.09 -12.79
CA GLU A 223 2.31 -7.92 -13.55
C GLU A 223 1.39 -6.99 -12.75
N TYR A 224 1.05 -7.35 -11.51
CA TYR A 224 0.16 -6.58 -10.67
C TYR A 224 0.55 -6.70 -9.19
N VAL A 225 0.49 -5.58 -8.49
CA VAL A 225 0.65 -5.52 -7.03
C VAL A 225 -0.65 -5.03 -6.42
N LYS A 226 -1.21 -5.82 -5.51
CA LYS A 226 -2.22 -5.35 -4.56
C LYS A 226 -1.48 -4.78 -3.36
N TRP A 227 -1.40 -3.46 -3.31
CA TRP A 227 -0.81 -2.73 -2.17
C TRP A 227 -1.90 -2.43 -1.17
N ASP A 228 -1.83 -3.06 -0.03
CA ASP A 228 -2.84 -2.97 1.02
C ASP A 228 -2.39 -2.07 2.18
N MET A 229 -3.36 -1.60 2.98
CA MET A 229 -3.15 -0.89 4.23
C MET A 229 -4.36 -1.13 5.14
N ASN A 230 -4.25 -2.05 6.08
CA ASN A 230 -5.39 -2.57 6.85
C ASN A 230 -5.58 -1.90 8.21
N ARG A 231 -4.78 -0.93 8.55
CA ARG A 231 -4.92 -0.16 9.78
C ARG A 231 -4.71 1.33 9.57
N ASN A 232 -5.30 2.13 10.44
CA ASN A 232 -5.02 3.55 10.52
C ASN A 232 -3.70 3.83 11.24
N LEU A 233 -3.08 4.97 10.95
CA LEU A 233 -1.98 5.53 11.71
C LEU A 233 -2.52 6.18 12.99
N SER A 234 -1.93 5.86 14.12
CA SER A 234 -2.19 6.49 15.41
C SER A 234 -0.90 6.51 16.25
N ASP A 235 -0.82 7.41 17.22
CA ASP A 235 0.35 7.58 18.06
C ASP A 235 1.64 7.79 17.23
N VAL A 236 1.56 8.63 16.21
CA VAL A 236 2.65 8.89 15.27
C VAL A 236 3.77 9.64 15.99
N TRP A 237 4.88 8.95 16.15
CA TRP A 237 6.11 9.47 16.74
C TRP A 237 7.30 8.67 16.20
N SER A 238 8.26 9.36 15.62
CA SER A 238 9.50 8.76 15.13
C SER A 238 10.61 8.85 16.19
N ALA A 239 11.20 7.71 16.55
CA ALA A 239 12.40 7.71 17.38
C ALA A 239 13.64 8.30 16.66
N TYR A 240 13.57 8.41 15.34
CA TYR A 240 14.62 8.95 14.48
C TYR A 240 14.62 10.48 14.45
N PHE A 241 13.44 11.12 14.50
CA PHE A 241 13.34 12.58 14.51
C PHE A 241 13.56 13.19 15.90
N PRO A 242 14.21 14.34 16.01
CA PRO A 242 14.26 15.10 17.26
C PRO A 242 12.86 15.57 17.68
N LYS A 243 12.69 15.90 18.96
CA LYS A 243 11.38 16.22 19.54
C LYS A 243 10.68 17.43 18.89
N ASP A 244 11.45 18.40 18.44
CA ASP A 244 10.98 19.63 17.80
C ASP A 244 10.61 19.44 16.32
N ARG A 245 10.91 18.28 15.73
CA ARG A 245 10.62 17.96 14.33
C ARG A 245 9.61 16.82 14.14
N GLN A 246 8.94 16.42 15.20
CA GLN A 246 7.97 15.30 15.12
C GLN A 246 6.77 15.58 14.19
N GLY A 247 6.42 16.84 13.99
CA GLY A 247 5.38 17.23 13.05
C GLY A 247 5.76 17.11 11.57
N GLU A 248 7.04 16.78 11.26
CA GLU A 248 7.52 16.58 9.89
C GLU A 248 7.41 15.12 9.40
N ILE A 249 6.88 14.21 10.22
CA ILE A 249 6.68 12.80 9.89
C ILE A 249 5.56 12.61 8.85
N TYR A 250 4.64 13.56 8.76
CA TYR A 250 3.46 13.54 7.89
C TYR A 250 3.76 13.94 6.45
#